data_25e27df21128390c5269689afac266d5
#
_entry.id   25e27df21128390c5269689afac266d5
#
_cell.length_a   1.000
_cell.length_b   1.000
_cell.length_c   1.000
_cell.angle_alpha   90.00
_cell.angle_beta   90.00
_cell.angle_gamma   90.00
#
_symmetry.space_group_name_H-M   'P 1'
#
loop_
_entity.id
_entity.type
_entity.pdbx_description
1 polymer ?
#
loop_
_entity_poly.entity_id
_entity_poly.type
_entity_poly.pdbx_seq_one_letter_code
_entity_poly.pdbx_strand_id
1 'polypeptide(L)'
;MDISLSRSLELDFLKGVFIVLMVAFHLFYFAVHYPLLCSWVYTFHMPGFLLISGYLMRVNKELKKVLNSLRWLLVPYVLFETLFFFGSTFLPISGTMPDHTVLGYFQMLLFKPLGNYWYLFSVFLYGICYLIVFRFVRLDLISRLFVLAFLFYILGVSGLVRHENSLYFFIGVVLRQTDILFLNFFRPSWWAFPAIVLLAFNPVTLDRGTIGGLLTVFSVISFLLVLYKYIPNRVKEWIVFLGRNSLIVYVYSPLFTNPCTKYLSSVLAFDSTRILFLVIALPLSTLGTILVGKILDTLRISHLLIGRRMQ
;
A
#
# COMPACT_ATOMS: atom_id res chain seq x y z
N MET A 1 -27.70 4.60 10.78
CA MET A 1 -26.96 5.14 11.94
C MET A 1 -25.53 5.39 11.48
N ASP A 2 -25.16 6.64 11.22
CA ASP A 2 -23.79 6.96 10.76
C ASP A 2 -22.86 6.81 11.96
N ILE A 3 -22.20 5.68 12.07
CA ILE A 3 -21.09 5.54 12.99
C ILE A 3 -20.04 6.52 12.50
N SER A 4 -19.99 7.70 13.10
CA SER A 4 -18.89 8.65 12.89
C SER A 4 -17.64 7.93 13.36
N LEU A 5 -16.96 7.25 12.42
CA LEU A 5 -15.63 6.72 12.66
C LEU A 5 -14.75 7.93 12.98
N SER A 6 -14.61 8.24 14.27
CA SER A 6 -13.47 9.01 14.73
C SER A 6 -12.24 8.35 14.13
N ARG A 7 -11.30 9.16 13.67
CA ARG A 7 -10.07 8.66 13.06
C ARG A 7 -9.40 7.68 14.03
N SER A 8 -9.28 6.40 13.63
CA SER A 8 -8.67 5.38 14.47
C SER A 8 -7.15 5.49 14.40
N LEU A 9 -6.52 5.68 15.56
CA LEU A 9 -5.07 5.71 15.71
C LEU A 9 -4.45 4.34 15.41
N GLU A 10 -5.18 3.27 15.69
CA GLU A 10 -4.78 1.89 15.41
C GLU A 10 -4.64 1.65 13.90
N LEU A 11 -5.58 2.14 13.11
CA LEU A 11 -5.50 2.03 11.65
C LEU A 11 -4.37 2.90 11.08
N ASP A 12 -4.14 4.08 11.65
CA ASP A 12 -3.00 4.90 11.27
C ASP A 12 -1.68 4.22 11.67
N PHE A 13 -1.62 3.55 12.82
CA PHE A 13 -0.47 2.76 13.24
C PHE A 13 -0.19 1.59 12.27
N LEU A 14 -1.21 0.79 11.91
CA LEU A 14 -1.06 -0.29 10.95
C LEU A 14 -0.51 0.20 9.60
N LYS A 15 -1.08 1.30 9.06
CA LYS A 15 -0.56 1.94 7.85
C LYS A 15 0.89 2.41 8.01
N GLY A 16 1.24 2.92 9.20
CA GLY A 16 2.60 3.33 9.52
C GLY A 16 3.59 2.18 9.49
N VAL A 17 3.25 1.05 10.10
CA VAL A 17 4.08 -0.16 10.04
C VAL A 17 4.23 -0.65 8.59
N PHE A 18 3.13 -0.75 7.87
CA PHE A 18 3.16 -1.26 6.48
C PHE A 18 3.95 -0.34 5.55
N ILE A 19 3.87 1.00 5.72
CA ILE A 19 4.64 1.91 4.86
C ILE A 19 6.14 1.86 5.17
N VAL A 20 6.53 1.69 6.43
CA VAL A 20 7.93 1.50 6.82
C VAL A 20 8.48 0.20 6.22
N LEU A 21 7.72 -0.89 6.29
CA LEU A 21 8.08 -2.16 5.65
C LEU A 21 8.18 -2.02 4.13
N MET A 22 7.26 -1.28 3.51
CA MET A 22 7.33 -0.99 2.08
C MET A 22 8.63 -0.30 1.73
N VAL A 23 9.01 0.77 2.43
CA VAL A 23 10.29 1.46 2.17
C VAL A 23 11.49 0.54 2.40
N ALA A 24 11.50 -0.22 3.52
CA ALA A 24 12.60 -1.14 3.86
C ALA A 24 12.86 -2.18 2.77
N PHE A 25 11.79 -2.80 2.25
CA PHE A 25 11.91 -3.86 1.23
C PHE A 25 11.95 -3.33 -0.22
N HIS A 26 11.85 -2.01 -0.42
CA HIS A 26 12.21 -1.34 -1.67
C HIS A 26 13.66 -0.83 -1.68
N LEU A 27 14.40 -1.01 -0.60
CA LEU A 27 15.85 -0.94 -0.56
C LEU A 27 16.43 -2.25 -1.11
N PHE A 28 16.44 -2.39 -2.43
CA PHE A 28 16.73 -3.66 -3.12
C PHE A 28 18.05 -4.30 -2.72
N TYR A 29 19.08 -3.52 -2.39
CA TYR A 29 20.34 -4.08 -1.90
C TYR A 29 20.17 -4.94 -0.65
N PHE A 30 19.28 -4.56 0.27
CA PHE A 30 18.90 -5.35 1.43
C PHE A 30 17.92 -6.47 1.06
N ALA A 31 16.85 -6.14 0.34
CA ALA A 31 15.75 -7.07 0.09
C ALA A 31 16.19 -8.35 -0.67
N VAL A 32 17.07 -8.21 -1.65
CA VAL A 32 17.61 -9.35 -2.43
C VAL A 32 18.48 -10.27 -1.57
N HIS A 33 19.09 -9.77 -0.51
CA HIS A 33 19.90 -10.58 0.40
C HIS A 33 19.05 -11.49 1.30
N TYR A 34 17.82 -11.07 1.60
CA TYR A 34 16.89 -11.81 2.46
C TYR A 34 15.60 -12.19 1.70
N PRO A 35 15.67 -13.08 0.69
CA PRO A 35 14.53 -13.35 -0.20
C PRO A 35 13.32 -13.95 0.51
N LEU A 36 13.53 -14.83 1.50
CA LEU A 36 12.42 -15.39 2.28
C LEU A 36 11.71 -14.34 3.13
N LEU A 37 12.48 -13.46 3.78
CA LEU A 37 11.93 -12.36 4.56
C LEU A 37 11.18 -11.36 3.65
N CYS A 38 11.73 -11.09 2.47
CA CYS A 38 11.11 -10.24 1.46
C CYS A 38 9.76 -10.82 1.00
N SER A 39 9.72 -12.10 0.64
CA SER A 39 8.50 -12.81 0.24
C SER A 39 7.46 -12.79 1.37
N TRP A 40 7.89 -13.06 2.61
CA TRP A 40 7.01 -13.01 3.76
C TRP A 40 6.40 -11.61 3.97
N VAL A 41 7.19 -10.55 3.95
CA VAL A 41 6.69 -9.18 4.10
C VAL A 41 5.76 -8.81 2.95
N TYR A 42 6.06 -9.23 1.71
CA TYR A 42 5.21 -8.96 0.55
C TYR A 42 3.87 -9.69 0.60
N THR A 43 3.76 -10.76 1.38
CA THR A 43 2.50 -11.47 1.60
C THR A 43 1.48 -10.62 2.36
N PHE A 44 1.89 -9.71 3.26
CA PHE A 44 0.93 -9.04 4.14
C PHE A 44 0.94 -7.51 4.08
N HIS A 45 2.06 -6.82 3.82
CA HIS A 45 2.09 -5.36 3.97
C HIS A 45 1.18 -4.63 2.96
N MET A 46 1.26 -4.96 1.67
CA MET A 46 0.38 -4.36 0.66
C MET A 46 -1.06 -4.90 0.72
N PRO A 47 -1.30 -6.20 0.92
CA PRO A 47 -2.62 -6.71 1.25
C PRO A 47 -3.27 -6.02 2.43
N GLY A 48 -2.53 -5.78 3.53
CA GLY A 48 -3.03 -5.02 4.67
C GLY A 48 -3.43 -3.59 4.31
N PHE A 49 -2.65 -2.91 3.47
CA PHE A 49 -3.03 -1.59 2.93
C PHE A 49 -4.32 -1.65 2.11
N LEU A 50 -4.47 -2.63 1.21
CA LEU A 50 -5.66 -2.78 0.37
C LEU A 50 -6.90 -3.02 1.23
N LEU A 51 -6.80 -3.88 2.24
CA LEU A 51 -7.88 -4.17 3.19
C LEU A 51 -8.30 -2.91 3.95
N ILE A 52 -7.34 -2.15 4.50
CA ILE A 52 -7.62 -0.89 5.19
C ILE A 52 -8.24 0.13 4.22
N SER A 53 -7.80 0.17 2.96
CA SER A 53 -8.33 1.09 1.95
C SER A 53 -9.77 0.78 1.59
N GLY A 54 -10.13 -0.49 1.40
CA GLY A 54 -11.51 -0.92 1.19
C GLY A 54 -12.41 -0.56 2.37
N TYR A 55 -11.93 -0.78 3.60
CA TYR A 55 -12.67 -0.45 4.82
C TYR A 55 -12.88 1.07 5.00
N LEU A 56 -11.88 1.89 4.72
CA LEU A 56 -11.94 3.34 4.90
C LEU A 56 -12.65 4.07 3.76
N MET A 57 -12.80 3.44 2.59
CA MET A 57 -13.45 4.06 1.43
C MET A 57 -14.94 4.26 1.69
N ARG A 58 -15.41 5.51 1.52
CA ARG A 58 -16.80 5.89 1.79
C ARG A 58 -17.46 6.36 0.50
N VAL A 59 -18.22 5.48 -0.15
CA VAL A 59 -18.95 5.78 -1.40
C VAL A 59 -20.32 6.43 -1.16
N ASN A 60 -20.83 6.40 0.08
CA ASN A 60 -22.12 7.00 0.45
C ASN A 60 -22.07 8.52 0.67
N LYS A 61 -20.88 9.13 0.58
CA LYS A 61 -20.71 10.58 0.63
C LYS A 61 -21.23 11.23 -0.66
N GLU A 62 -21.29 12.57 -0.66
CA GLU A 62 -21.55 13.36 -1.85
C GLU A 62 -20.66 12.92 -3.01
N LEU A 63 -21.25 12.67 -4.20
CA LEU A 63 -20.55 12.12 -5.37
C LEU A 63 -19.27 12.90 -5.70
N LYS A 64 -19.36 14.24 -5.69
CA LYS A 64 -18.22 15.13 -5.97
C LYS A 64 -17.04 14.87 -5.01
N LYS A 65 -17.32 14.62 -3.73
CA LYS A 65 -16.27 14.30 -2.73
C LYS A 65 -15.64 12.93 -2.97
N VAL A 66 -16.45 11.94 -3.38
CA VAL A 66 -15.94 10.59 -3.70
C VAL A 66 -15.08 10.66 -4.96
N LEU A 67 -15.57 11.27 -6.03
CA LEU A 67 -14.82 11.44 -7.28
C LEU A 67 -13.51 12.21 -7.07
N ASN A 68 -13.56 13.27 -6.25
CA ASN A 68 -12.33 14.00 -5.89
C ASN A 68 -11.33 13.12 -5.12
N SER A 69 -11.79 12.26 -4.23
CA SER A 69 -10.90 11.32 -3.53
C SER A 69 -10.27 10.31 -4.48
N LEU A 70 -11.04 9.79 -5.45
CA LEU A 70 -10.56 8.87 -6.49
C LEU A 70 -9.59 9.56 -7.46
N ARG A 71 -9.87 10.81 -7.85
CA ARG A 71 -8.96 11.63 -8.67
C ARG A 71 -7.57 11.72 -8.04
N TRP A 72 -7.50 11.91 -6.71
CA TRP A 72 -6.24 12.03 -5.99
C TRP A 72 -5.52 10.69 -5.72
N LEU A 73 -6.05 9.58 -6.24
CA LEU A 73 -5.32 8.33 -6.42
C LEU A 73 -4.74 8.26 -7.85
N LEU A 74 -5.53 8.66 -8.85
CA LEU A 74 -5.15 8.58 -10.25
C LEU A 74 -4.11 9.63 -10.65
N VAL A 75 -4.24 10.87 -10.19
CA VAL A 75 -3.32 11.97 -10.56
C VAL A 75 -1.88 11.66 -10.18
N PRO A 76 -1.54 11.33 -8.92
CA PRO A 76 -0.16 10.98 -8.58
C PRO A 76 0.31 9.70 -9.31
N TYR A 77 -0.58 8.73 -9.53
CA TYR A 77 -0.24 7.54 -10.32
C TYR A 77 0.26 7.92 -11.72
N VAL A 78 -0.57 8.61 -12.50
CA VAL A 78 -0.23 8.99 -13.88
C VAL A 78 1.02 9.89 -13.89
N LEU A 79 1.11 10.86 -13.00
CA LEU A 79 2.24 11.78 -12.93
C LEU A 79 3.56 11.03 -12.70
N PHE A 80 3.62 10.20 -11.67
CA PHE A 80 4.87 9.54 -11.29
C PHE A 80 5.24 8.40 -12.23
N GLU A 81 4.29 7.63 -12.77
CA GLU A 81 4.58 6.65 -13.81
C GLU A 81 5.10 7.34 -15.09
N THR A 82 4.53 8.50 -15.46
CA THR A 82 5.03 9.30 -16.58
C THR A 82 6.47 9.76 -16.34
N LEU A 83 6.78 10.27 -15.14
CA LEU A 83 8.13 10.65 -14.77
C LEU A 83 9.10 9.46 -14.80
N PHE A 84 8.65 8.28 -14.36
CA PHE A 84 9.45 7.06 -14.46
C PHE A 84 9.67 6.63 -15.92
N PHE A 85 8.64 6.71 -16.76
CA PHE A 85 8.76 6.37 -18.18
C PHE A 85 9.80 7.22 -18.88
N PHE A 86 9.74 8.54 -18.74
CA PHE A 86 10.73 9.42 -19.30
C PHE A 86 12.10 9.31 -18.60
N GLY A 87 12.11 9.15 -17.28
CA GLY A 87 13.33 8.96 -16.49
C GLY A 87 14.08 7.68 -16.86
N SER A 88 13.40 6.63 -17.33
CA SER A 88 14.00 5.36 -17.73
C SER A 88 14.94 5.50 -18.94
N THR A 89 14.82 6.56 -19.72
CA THR A 89 15.76 6.88 -20.83
C THR A 89 17.13 7.31 -20.32
N PHE A 90 17.19 7.91 -19.12
CA PHE A 90 18.41 8.51 -18.56
C PHE A 90 18.98 7.73 -17.38
N LEU A 91 18.14 6.96 -16.69
CA LEU A 91 18.50 6.22 -15.49
C LEU A 91 18.27 4.72 -15.71
N PRO A 92 19.26 3.86 -15.46
CA PRO A 92 19.06 2.41 -15.50
C PRO A 92 18.06 2.03 -14.39
N ILE A 93 16.83 1.74 -14.78
CA ILE A 93 15.80 1.22 -13.90
C ILE A 93 15.86 -0.30 -13.98
N SER A 94 15.85 -0.97 -12.84
CA SER A 94 15.78 -2.44 -12.77
C SER A 94 14.42 -2.91 -13.27
N GLY A 95 14.39 -3.65 -14.36
CA GLY A 95 13.17 -4.22 -14.95
C GLY A 95 13.20 -4.27 -16.48
N THR A 96 12.16 -4.81 -17.10
CA THR A 96 11.96 -4.76 -18.56
C THR A 96 11.74 -3.31 -18.98
N MET A 97 12.66 -2.77 -19.79
CA MET A 97 12.49 -1.43 -20.36
C MET A 97 11.21 -1.39 -21.22
N PRO A 98 10.33 -0.40 -21.02
CA PRO A 98 9.17 -0.23 -21.88
C PRO A 98 9.62 0.26 -23.25
N ASP A 99 8.88 -0.12 -24.29
CA ASP A 99 9.05 0.52 -25.60
C ASP A 99 8.68 1.99 -25.50
N HIS A 100 9.61 2.89 -25.82
CA HIS A 100 9.41 4.34 -25.78
C HIS A 100 8.55 4.83 -26.98
N THR A 101 7.43 4.14 -27.17
CA THR A 101 6.38 4.51 -28.13
C THR A 101 5.13 4.98 -27.41
N VAL A 102 4.23 5.67 -28.12
CA VAL A 102 2.94 6.08 -27.54
C VAL A 102 2.14 4.85 -27.08
N LEU A 103 2.17 3.76 -27.84
CA LEU A 103 1.51 2.51 -27.48
C LEU A 103 2.15 1.89 -26.23
N GLY A 104 3.50 1.85 -26.17
CA GLY A 104 4.24 1.36 -25.00
C GLY A 104 3.95 2.15 -23.74
N TYR A 105 3.79 3.48 -23.84
CA TYR A 105 3.38 4.33 -22.73
C TYR A 105 2.01 3.95 -22.19
N PHE A 106 1.00 3.76 -23.04
CA PHE A 106 -0.34 3.35 -22.58
C PHE A 106 -0.37 1.92 -22.07
N GLN A 107 0.39 1.00 -22.66
CA GLN A 107 0.54 -0.36 -22.15
C GLN A 107 1.17 -0.36 -20.75
N MET A 108 2.18 0.46 -20.52
CA MET A 108 2.79 0.64 -19.21
C MET A 108 1.76 1.17 -18.20
N LEU A 109 1.07 2.26 -18.51
CA LEU A 109 0.09 2.85 -17.60
C LEU A 109 -1.05 1.88 -17.24
N LEU A 110 -1.50 1.03 -18.17
CA LEU A 110 -2.68 0.20 -17.92
C LEU A 110 -2.33 -1.19 -17.38
N PHE A 111 -1.25 -1.81 -17.86
CA PHE A 111 -0.99 -3.23 -17.61
C PHE A 111 0.34 -3.53 -16.93
N LYS A 112 1.33 -2.66 -17.09
CA LYS A 112 2.70 -2.94 -16.63
C LYS A 112 3.35 -1.69 -16.00
N PRO A 113 2.80 -1.17 -14.91
CA PRO A 113 3.40 -0.01 -14.24
C PRO A 113 4.87 -0.29 -13.89
N LEU A 114 5.74 0.68 -14.18
CA LEU A 114 7.20 0.56 -13.98
C LEU A 114 7.61 0.71 -12.52
N GLY A 115 6.90 1.57 -11.81
CA GLY A 115 7.20 1.86 -10.43
C GLY A 115 6.34 1.07 -9.44
N ASN A 116 6.44 1.46 -8.19
CA ASN A 116 5.68 0.86 -7.12
C ASN A 116 4.22 1.35 -7.08
N TYR A 117 3.81 2.17 -8.07
CA TYR A 117 2.54 2.91 -8.03
C TYR A 117 1.31 2.10 -8.45
N TRP A 118 1.48 0.83 -8.82
CA TRP A 118 0.40 -0.11 -9.14
C TRP A 118 -0.73 -0.13 -8.09
N TYR A 119 -0.38 0.11 -6.82
CA TYR A 119 -1.34 0.14 -5.72
C TYR A 119 -2.36 1.28 -5.87
N LEU A 120 -1.92 2.50 -6.24
CA LEU A 120 -2.81 3.64 -6.44
C LEU A 120 -3.80 3.38 -7.56
N PHE A 121 -3.32 2.80 -8.67
CA PHE A 121 -4.15 2.42 -9.79
C PHE A 121 -5.17 1.34 -9.42
N SER A 122 -4.73 0.29 -8.72
CA SER A 122 -5.62 -0.75 -8.23
C SER A 122 -6.71 -0.21 -7.30
N VAL A 123 -6.34 0.61 -6.30
CA VAL A 123 -7.33 1.22 -5.38
C VAL A 123 -8.27 2.18 -6.13
N PHE A 124 -7.79 2.89 -7.14
CA PHE A 124 -8.64 3.72 -8.00
C PHE A 124 -9.68 2.86 -8.75
N LEU A 125 -9.26 1.79 -9.44
CA LEU A 125 -10.17 0.91 -10.17
C LEU A 125 -11.19 0.22 -9.26
N TYR A 126 -10.73 -0.32 -8.13
CA TYR A 126 -11.62 -0.92 -7.13
C TYR A 126 -12.61 0.10 -6.58
N GLY A 127 -12.15 1.33 -6.35
CA GLY A 127 -12.97 2.43 -5.87
C GLY A 127 -14.05 2.85 -6.86
N ILE A 128 -13.74 2.87 -8.16
CA ILE A 128 -14.73 3.14 -9.23
C ILE A 128 -15.79 2.03 -9.25
N CYS A 129 -15.39 0.75 -9.27
CA CYS A 129 -16.34 -0.36 -9.24
C CYS A 129 -17.21 -0.31 -7.98
N TYR A 130 -16.61 -0.06 -6.83
CA TYR A 130 -17.33 0.07 -5.57
C TYR A 130 -18.34 1.23 -5.58
N LEU A 131 -17.93 2.40 -6.10
CA LEU A 131 -18.83 3.54 -6.27
C LEU A 131 -20.00 3.20 -7.19
N ILE A 132 -19.74 2.60 -8.36
CA ILE A 132 -20.78 2.23 -9.35
C ILE A 132 -21.79 1.29 -8.71
N VAL A 133 -21.33 0.21 -8.09
CA VAL A 133 -22.21 -0.82 -7.54
C VAL A 133 -23.06 -0.27 -6.39
N PHE A 134 -22.44 0.42 -5.44
CA PHE A 134 -23.14 0.82 -4.23
C PHE A 134 -23.96 2.11 -4.36
N ARG A 135 -23.75 2.88 -5.43
CA ARG A 135 -24.51 4.10 -5.67
C ARG A 135 -25.59 3.95 -6.74
N PHE A 136 -25.34 3.17 -7.78
CA PHE A 136 -26.23 3.12 -8.95
C PHE A 136 -26.97 1.79 -9.07
N VAL A 137 -26.47 0.69 -8.51
CA VAL A 137 -27.15 -0.62 -8.55
C VAL A 137 -28.13 -0.71 -7.39
N ARG A 138 -29.42 -0.88 -7.72
CA ARG A 138 -30.53 -0.98 -6.75
C ARG A 138 -30.86 -2.45 -6.44
N LEU A 139 -29.97 -3.13 -5.76
CA LEU A 139 -30.13 -4.51 -5.30
C LEU A 139 -29.92 -4.55 -3.75
N ASP A 140 -30.26 -5.68 -3.15
CA ASP A 140 -29.92 -5.95 -1.75
C ASP A 140 -28.39 -5.99 -1.52
N LEU A 141 -27.96 -5.95 -0.26
CA LEU A 141 -26.54 -5.89 0.09
C LEU A 141 -25.77 -7.09 -0.47
N ILE A 142 -26.30 -8.31 -0.31
CA ILE A 142 -25.64 -9.53 -0.73
C ILE A 142 -25.43 -9.52 -2.26
N SER A 143 -26.48 -9.24 -3.02
CA SER A 143 -26.42 -9.15 -4.49
C SER A 143 -25.44 -8.08 -4.96
N ARG A 144 -25.37 -6.90 -4.30
CA ARG A 144 -24.36 -5.88 -4.61
C ARG A 144 -22.95 -6.36 -4.35
N LEU A 145 -22.72 -7.09 -3.26
CA LEU A 145 -21.40 -7.68 -2.99
C LEU A 145 -21.01 -8.72 -4.04
N PHE A 146 -21.95 -9.55 -4.52
CA PHE A 146 -21.68 -10.48 -5.63
C PHE A 146 -21.34 -9.76 -6.93
N VAL A 147 -22.10 -8.72 -7.29
CA VAL A 147 -21.79 -7.89 -8.48
C VAL A 147 -20.41 -7.26 -8.37
N LEU A 148 -20.06 -6.73 -7.19
CA LEU A 148 -18.74 -6.14 -6.95
C LEU A 148 -17.62 -7.17 -7.07
N ALA A 149 -17.79 -8.36 -6.48
CA ALA A 149 -16.83 -9.46 -6.60
C ALA A 149 -16.64 -9.88 -8.06
N PHE A 150 -17.73 -9.96 -8.84
CA PHE A 150 -17.68 -10.26 -10.26
C PHE A 150 -16.93 -9.18 -11.07
N LEU A 151 -17.16 -7.90 -10.79
CA LEU A 151 -16.41 -6.81 -11.44
C LEU A 151 -14.91 -6.87 -11.09
N PHE A 152 -14.56 -7.19 -9.84
CA PHE A 152 -13.18 -7.40 -9.46
C PHE A 152 -12.53 -8.60 -10.15
N TYR A 153 -13.30 -9.67 -10.36
CA TYR A 153 -12.86 -10.81 -11.14
C TYR A 153 -12.58 -10.41 -12.60
N ILE A 154 -13.47 -9.62 -13.23
CA ILE A 154 -13.27 -9.11 -14.61
C ILE A 154 -11.99 -8.26 -14.67
N LEU A 155 -11.77 -7.35 -13.72
CA LEU A 155 -10.56 -6.54 -13.67
C LEU A 155 -9.29 -7.40 -13.57
N GLY A 156 -9.34 -8.50 -12.85
CA GLY A 156 -8.25 -9.45 -12.76
C GLY A 156 -8.01 -10.22 -14.05
N VAL A 157 -9.09 -10.76 -14.69
CA VAL A 157 -8.99 -11.48 -15.95
C VAL A 157 -8.49 -10.57 -17.10
N SER A 158 -8.88 -9.29 -17.08
CA SER A 158 -8.40 -8.30 -18.05
C SER A 158 -6.92 -7.95 -17.90
N GLY A 159 -6.27 -8.38 -16.83
CA GLY A 159 -4.87 -8.06 -16.54
C GLY A 159 -4.60 -6.65 -16.01
N LEU A 160 -5.66 -5.85 -15.78
CA LEU A 160 -5.54 -4.48 -15.22
C LEU A 160 -5.07 -4.49 -13.76
N VAL A 161 -5.44 -5.52 -13.00
CA VAL A 161 -5.05 -5.71 -11.61
C VAL A 161 -4.74 -7.17 -11.33
N ARG A 162 -4.03 -7.46 -10.25
CA ARG A 162 -3.85 -8.85 -9.79
C ARG A 162 -5.06 -9.32 -9.00
N HIS A 163 -5.54 -10.52 -9.27
CA HIS A 163 -6.70 -11.13 -8.59
C HIS A 163 -6.54 -11.14 -7.07
N GLU A 164 -5.37 -11.52 -6.60
CA GLU A 164 -5.09 -11.67 -5.17
C GLU A 164 -5.28 -10.35 -4.43
N ASN A 165 -4.97 -9.24 -5.09
CA ASN A 165 -5.10 -7.91 -4.50
C ASN A 165 -6.56 -7.49 -4.31
N SER A 166 -7.44 -7.86 -5.25
CA SER A 166 -8.86 -7.50 -5.19
C SER A 166 -9.57 -8.12 -3.98
N LEU A 167 -9.17 -9.34 -3.58
CA LEU A 167 -9.72 -10.03 -2.42
C LEU A 167 -9.57 -9.21 -1.13
N TYR A 168 -8.39 -8.65 -0.88
CA TYR A 168 -8.14 -7.88 0.34
C TYR A 168 -8.92 -6.57 0.37
N PHE A 169 -8.99 -5.87 -0.75
CA PHE A 169 -9.84 -4.68 -0.84
C PHE A 169 -11.31 -5.04 -0.63
N PHE A 170 -11.78 -6.15 -1.23
CA PHE A 170 -13.14 -6.64 -1.08
C PHE A 170 -13.49 -6.99 0.36
N ILE A 171 -12.60 -7.68 1.12
CA ILE A 171 -12.80 -7.94 2.55
C ILE A 171 -12.99 -6.62 3.31
N GLY A 172 -12.18 -5.60 3.01
CA GLY A 172 -12.34 -4.28 3.61
C GLY A 172 -13.71 -3.67 3.31
N VAL A 173 -14.20 -3.77 2.07
CA VAL A 173 -15.54 -3.31 1.68
C VAL A 173 -16.63 -4.10 2.40
N VAL A 174 -16.51 -5.43 2.50
CA VAL A 174 -17.49 -6.27 3.23
C VAL A 174 -17.60 -5.81 4.68
N LEU A 175 -16.48 -5.68 5.39
CA LEU A 175 -16.48 -5.20 6.78
C LEU A 175 -17.16 -3.82 6.89
N ARG A 176 -16.92 -2.94 5.92
CA ARG A 176 -17.52 -1.61 5.90
C ARG A 176 -19.03 -1.64 5.67
N GLN A 177 -19.50 -2.47 4.76
CA GLN A 177 -20.91 -2.53 4.34
C GLN A 177 -21.78 -3.36 5.29
N THR A 178 -21.16 -4.25 6.06
CA THR A 178 -21.84 -5.03 7.13
C THR A 178 -21.74 -4.35 8.49
N ASP A 179 -21.23 -3.10 8.56
CA ASP A 179 -21.03 -2.34 9.80
C ASP A 179 -20.19 -3.07 10.88
N ILE A 180 -19.38 -4.04 10.45
CA ILE A 180 -18.45 -4.73 11.34
C ILE A 180 -17.24 -3.81 11.59
N LEU A 181 -17.03 -3.45 12.84
CA LEU A 181 -15.88 -2.65 13.22
C LEU A 181 -14.58 -3.42 12.95
N PHE A 182 -13.62 -2.75 12.30
CA PHE A 182 -12.32 -3.33 11.95
C PHE A 182 -11.64 -3.97 13.16
N LEU A 183 -11.62 -3.28 14.30
CA LEU A 183 -11.00 -3.77 15.54
C LEU A 183 -11.78 -4.90 16.24
N ASN A 184 -13.05 -5.10 15.89
CA ASN A 184 -13.81 -6.25 16.35
C ASN A 184 -13.54 -7.50 15.52
N PHE A 185 -13.26 -7.32 14.22
CA PHE A 185 -12.88 -8.39 13.31
C PHE A 185 -11.44 -8.82 13.54
N PHE A 186 -10.51 -7.86 13.56
CA PHE A 186 -9.09 -8.08 13.85
C PHE A 186 -8.81 -7.84 15.33
N ARG A 187 -9.17 -8.79 16.18
CA ARG A 187 -8.95 -8.67 17.62
C ARG A 187 -7.45 -8.81 17.94
N PRO A 188 -6.89 -7.93 18.81
CA PRO A 188 -5.53 -8.11 19.31
C PRO A 188 -5.39 -9.49 19.98
N SER A 189 -4.46 -10.30 19.53
CA SER A 189 -4.27 -11.66 20.05
C SER A 189 -2.81 -12.07 20.05
N TRP A 190 -2.30 -12.51 21.21
CA TRP A 190 -0.96 -13.07 21.33
C TRP A 190 -0.83 -14.41 20.58
N TRP A 191 -1.91 -15.16 20.42
CA TRP A 191 -1.96 -16.40 19.63
C TRP A 191 -1.66 -16.17 18.14
N ALA A 192 -1.74 -14.94 17.68
CA ALA A 192 -1.34 -14.59 16.33
C ALA A 192 0.17 -14.76 16.10
N PHE A 193 1.02 -14.61 17.14
CA PHE A 193 2.48 -14.78 17.00
C PHE A 193 2.87 -16.21 16.64
N PRO A 194 2.51 -17.27 17.40
CA PRO A 194 2.80 -18.64 16.98
C PRO A 194 2.18 -19.00 15.63
N ALA A 195 0.98 -18.49 15.30
CA ALA A 195 0.39 -18.69 13.99
C ALA A 195 1.26 -18.08 12.87
N ILE A 196 1.79 -16.85 13.06
CA ILE A 196 2.72 -16.21 12.11
C ILE A 196 3.96 -17.07 11.92
N VAL A 197 4.56 -17.56 13.01
CA VAL A 197 5.76 -18.41 12.94
C VAL A 197 5.47 -19.67 12.15
N LEU A 198 4.39 -20.39 12.44
CA LEU A 198 4.02 -21.61 11.71
C LEU A 198 3.77 -21.35 10.22
N LEU A 199 3.09 -20.25 9.89
CA LEU A 199 2.82 -19.87 8.50
C LEU A 199 4.10 -19.45 7.76
N ALA A 200 5.04 -18.78 8.42
CA ALA A 200 6.28 -18.31 7.79
C ALA A 200 7.21 -19.43 7.32
N PHE A 201 7.13 -20.61 7.92
CA PHE A 201 7.94 -21.77 7.53
C PHE A 201 7.41 -22.54 6.31
N ASN A 202 6.19 -22.25 5.86
CA ASN A 202 5.61 -22.94 4.70
C ASN A 202 5.65 -22.02 3.47
N PRO A 203 6.44 -22.33 2.43
CA PRO A 203 6.54 -21.49 1.22
C PRO A 203 5.20 -21.23 0.52
N VAL A 204 4.25 -22.17 0.58
CA VAL A 204 2.92 -22.03 -0.02
C VAL A 204 2.13 -20.90 0.63
N THR A 205 2.32 -20.66 1.93
CA THR A 205 1.64 -19.61 2.67
C THR A 205 2.26 -18.21 2.42
N LEU A 206 3.42 -18.15 1.77
CA LEU A 206 4.06 -16.90 1.37
C LEU A 206 3.44 -16.29 0.09
N ASP A 207 2.47 -16.95 -0.51
CA ASP A 207 1.66 -16.41 -1.58
C ASP A 207 0.35 -15.84 -1.03
N ARG A 208 0.15 -14.53 -1.23
CA ARG A 208 -1.04 -13.79 -0.81
C ARG A 208 -2.34 -14.24 -1.50
N GLY A 209 -2.26 -14.99 -2.60
CA GLY A 209 -3.42 -15.60 -3.28
C GLY A 209 -3.93 -16.87 -2.62
N THR A 210 -3.25 -17.38 -1.61
CA THR A 210 -3.61 -18.62 -0.91
C THR A 210 -4.37 -18.35 0.40
N ILE A 211 -5.05 -19.37 0.92
CA ILE A 211 -5.66 -19.33 2.26
C ILE A 211 -4.59 -19.05 3.32
N GLY A 212 -3.40 -19.64 3.17
CA GLY A 212 -2.27 -19.39 4.08
C GLY A 212 -1.83 -17.94 4.07
N GLY A 213 -1.76 -17.30 2.88
CA GLY A 213 -1.48 -15.87 2.77
C GLY A 213 -2.55 -15.01 3.43
N LEU A 214 -3.84 -15.35 3.27
CA LEU A 214 -4.94 -14.68 3.95
C LEU A 214 -4.82 -14.78 5.49
N LEU A 215 -4.53 -15.99 6.00
CA LEU A 215 -4.31 -16.22 7.43
C LEU A 215 -3.08 -15.47 7.94
N THR A 216 -2.02 -15.35 7.14
CA THR A 216 -0.83 -14.53 7.45
C THR A 216 -1.22 -13.07 7.63
N VAL A 217 -1.97 -12.48 6.69
CA VAL A 217 -2.43 -11.08 6.80
C VAL A 217 -3.29 -10.89 8.06
N PHE A 218 -4.24 -11.80 8.32
CA PHE A 218 -5.08 -11.74 9.50
C PHE A 218 -4.26 -11.78 10.79
N SER A 219 -3.34 -12.75 10.89
CA SER A 219 -2.49 -12.95 12.07
C SER A 219 -1.56 -11.76 12.29
N VAL A 220 -0.92 -11.24 11.23
CA VAL A 220 -0.03 -10.07 11.34
C VAL A 220 -0.81 -8.84 11.82
N ILE A 221 -1.98 -8.54 11.26
CA ILE A 221 -2.79 -7.40 11.73
C ILE A 221 -3.15 -7.58 13.21
N SER A 222 -3.64 -8.76 13.61
CA SER A 222 -4.02 -9.04 15.00
C SER A 222 -2.82 -8.92 15.96
N PHE A 223 -1.64 -9.37 15.55
CA PHE A 223 -0.42 -9.23 16.35
C PHE A 223 0.07 -7.78 16.43
N LEU A 224 0.05 -7.03 15.32
CA LEU A 224 0.42 -5.61 15.32
C LEU A 224 -0.50 -4.79 16.22
N LEU A 225 -1.78 -5.13 16.31
CA LEU A 225 -2.71 -4.50 17.26
C LEU A 225 -2.39 -4.84 18.73
N VAL A 226 -1.78 -6.00 19.00
CA VAL A 226 -1.19 -6.27 20.32
C VAL A 226 -0.01 -5.34 20.57
N LEU A 227 0.95 -5.30 19.64
CA LEU A 227 2.14 -4.45 19.77
C LEU A 227 1.77 -2.97 19.96
N TYR A 228 0.73 -2.48 19.30
CA TYR A 228 0.22 -1.12 19.48
C TYR A 228 -0.01 -0.75 20.95
N LYS A 229 -0.42 -1.70 21.79
CA LYS A 229 -0.68 -1.46 23.21
C LYS A 229 0.61 -1.33 24.03
N TYR A 230 1.68 -2.02 23.62
CA TYR A 230 2.92 -2.13 24.42
C TYR A 230 4.06 -1.24 23.91
N ILE A 231 4.02 -0.78 22.65
CA ILE A 231 5.05 0.12 22.12
C ILE A 231 5.05 1.45 22.88
N PRO A 232 6.24 2.00 23.24
CA PRO A 232 6.38 3.30 23.88
C PRO A 232 5.69 4.42 23.08
N ASN A 233 5.07 5.36 23.79
CA ASN A 233 4.23 6.40 23.14
C ASN A 233 4.99 7.20 22.08
N ARG A 234 6.24 7.57 22.30
CA ARG A 234 7.07 8.30 21.32
C ARG A 234 7.20 7.54 20.00
N VAL A 235 7.49 6.22 20.06
CA VAL A 235 7.61 5.38 18.87
C VAL A 235 6.25 5.22 18.21
N LYS A 236 5.20 5.01 18.98
CA LYS A 236 3.81 4.93 18.50
C LYS A 236 3.40 6.18 17.73
N GLU A 237 3.65 7.36 18.28
CA GLU A 237 3.35 8.64 17.65
C GLU A 237 4.06 8.81 16.31
N TRP A 238 5.34 8.42 16.21
CA TRP A 238 6.08 8.42 14.96
C TRP A 238 5.49 7.48 13.91
N ILE A 239 5.15 6.24 14.30
CA ILE A 239 4.53 5.27 13.39
C ILE A 239 3.16 5.77 12.93
N VAL A 240 2.34 6.30 13.84
CA VAL A 240 1.03 6.90 13.52
C VAL A 240 1.18 8.10 12.58
N PHE A 241 2.18 8.96 12.81
CA PHE A 241 2.48 10.08 11.90
C PHE A 241 2.84 9.60 10.49
N LEU A 242 3.68 8.56 10.37
CA LEU A 242 4.00 7.96 9.06
C LEU A 242 2.75 7.35 8.41
N GLY A 243 1.89 6.69 9.17
CA GLY A 243 0.64 6.14 8.68
C GLY A 243 -0.35 7.19 8.18
N ARG A 244 -0.43 8.33 8.87
CA ARG A 244 -1.20 9.51 8.43
C ARG A 244 -0.69 10.06 7.11
N ASN A 245 0.60 10.05 6.92
CA ASN A 245 1.29 10.57 5.74
C ASN A 245 1.72 9.47 4.76
N SER A 246 1.15 8.26 4.89
CA SER A 246 1.56 7.09 4.10
C SER A 246 1.53 7.30 2.58
N LEU A 247 0.59 8.09 2.05
CA LEU A 247 0.56 8.44 0.63
C LEU A 247 1.78 9.27 0.20
N ILE A 248 2.21 10.22 1.04
CA ILE A 248 3.40 11.06 0.80
C ILE A 248 4.65 10.18 0.79
N VAL A 249 4.78 9.34 1.84
CA VAL A 249 5.90 8.40 1.95
C VAL A 249 5.91 7.44 0.76
N TYR A 250 4.76 6.90 0.38
CA TYR A 250 4.62 5.98 -0.74
C TYR A 250 5.09 6.59 -2.07
N VAL A 251 4.61 7.80 -2.35
CA VAL A 251 4.84 8.46 -3.65
C VAL A 251 6.28 8.94 -3.80
N TYR A 252 6.87 9.48 -2.74
CA TYR A 252 8.21 10.09 -2.83
C TYR A 252 9.35 9.17 -2.39
N SER A 253 9.08 8.01 -1.78
CA SER A 253 10.16 7.11 -1.34
C SER A 253 11.10 6.64 -2.46
N PRO A 254 10.70 6.42 -3.72
CA PRO A 254 11.61 6.02 -4.78
C PRO A 254 12.71 7.04 -5.07
N LEU A 255 12.47 8.33 -4.77
CA LEU A 255 13.49 9.39 -4.90
C LEU A 255 14.69 9.17 -3.98
N PHE A 256 14.52 8.40 -2.91
CA PHE A 256 15.55 8.10 -1.92
C PHE A 256 15.99 6.64 -1.94
N THR A 257 15.06 5.69 -2.06
CA THR A 257 15.40 4.26 -2.06
C THR A 257 16.27 3.86 -3.25
N ASN A 258 16.02 4.42 -4.44
CA ASN A 258 16.82 4.14 -5.63
C ASN A 258 18.26 4.69 -5.51
N PRO A 259 18.51 5.97 -5.16
CA PRO A 259 19.86 6.47 -4.92
C PRO A 259 20.59 5.75 -3.77
N CYS A 260 19.89 5.46 -2.66
CA CYS A 260 20.47 4.67 -1.58
C CYS A 260 20.93 3.29 -2.09
N THR A 261 20.08 2.59 -2.82
CA THR A 261 20.44 1.29 -3.39
C THR A 261 21.62 1.40 -4.36
N LYS A 262 21.71 2.46 -5.16
CA LYS A 262 22.77 2.62 -6.17
C LYS A 262 24.11 3.07 -5.58
N TYR A 263 24.10 4.06 -4.69
CA TYR A 263 25.33 4.74 -4.23
C TYR A 263 25.76 4.29 -2.84
N LEU A 264 24.82 4.17 -1.88
CA LEU A 264 25.16 3.81 -0.51
C LEU A 264 25.54 2.32 -0.39
N SER A 265 25.04 1.46 -1.28
CA SER A 265 25.38 0.03 -1.30
C SER A 265 26.89 -0.20 -1.54
N SER A 266 27.52 0.57 -2.42
CA SER A 266 28.95 0.46 -2.70
C SER A 266 29.82 0.89 -1.51
N VAL A 267 29.40 1.94 -0.79
CA VAL A 267 30.09 2.44 0.39
C VAL A 267 30.00 1.46 1.57
N LEU A 268 28.87 0.77 1.69
CA LEU A 268 28.60 -0.16 2.79
C LEU A 268 28.75 -1.64 2.38
N ALA A 269 29.45 -1.90 1.26
CA ALA A 269 29.67 -3.27 0.78
C ALA A 269 30.51 -4.14 1.71
N PHE A 270 31.23 -3.56 2.66
CA PHE A 270 31.99 -4.27 3.69
C PHE A 270 31.10 -5.01 4.71
N ASP A 271 29.85 -4.57 4.87
CA ASP A 271 28.87 -5.30 5.71
C ASP A 271 28.20 -6.41 4.90
N SER A 272 28.68 -7.63 5.08
CA SER A 272 28.14 -8.81 4.41
C SER A 272 26.67 -9.10 4.79
N THR A 273 26.21 -8.64 5.95
CA THR A 273 24.82 -8.82 6.41
C THR A 273 23.85 -7.82 5.80
N ARG A 274 24.34 -6.71 5.24
CA ARG A 274 23.56 -5.59 4.72
C ARG A 274 22.60 -4.94 5.74
N ILE A 275 22.75 -5.29 7.02
CA ILE A 275 21.93 -4.72 8.11
C ILE A 275 22.30 -3.27 8.34
N LEU A 276 23.61 -2.95 8.32
CA LEU A 276 24.07 -1.56 8.48
C LEU A 276 23.53 -0.68 7.36
N PHE A 277 23.47 -1.21 6.12
CA PHE A 277 22.83 -0.52 5.01
C PHE A 277 21.36 -0.22 5.31
N LEU A 278 20.57 -1.20 5.79
CA LEU A 278 19.18 -0.98 6.15
C LEU A 278 19.02 0.07 7.25
N VAL A 279 19.84 -0.02 8.31
CA VAL A 279 19.79 0.89 9.46
C VAL A 279 20.07 2.35 9.07
N ILE A 280 20.89 2.58 8.05
CA ILE A 280 21.19 3.93 7.54
C ILE A 280 20.22 4.36 6.45
N ALA A 281 19.96 3.50 5.45
CA ALA A 281 19.17 3.85 4.27
C ALA A 281 17.68 4.02 4.58
N LEU A 282 17.13 3.25 5.53
CA LEU A 282 15.71 3.34 5.89
C LEU A 282 15.34 4.69 6.54
N PRO A 283 16.03 5.16 7.60
CA PRO A 283 15.80 6.50 8.15
C PRO A 283 16.07 7.59 7.11
N LEU A 284 17.16 7.50 6.35
CA LEU A 284 17.50 8.48 5.31
C LEU A 284 16.38 8.60 4.27
N SER A 285 15.88 7.47 3.76
CA SER A 285 14.77 7.44 2.80
C SER A 285 13.47 7.98 3.41
N THR A 286 13.15 7.60 4.64
CA THR A 286 11.90 8.01 5.30
C THR A 286 11.92 9.49 5.65
N LEU A 287 13.01 9.97 6.28
CA LEU A 287 13.16 11.39 6.65
C LEU A 287 13.29 12.29 5.43
N GLY A 288 14.02 11.84 4.40
CA GLY A 288 14.13 12.55 3.12
C GLY A 288 12.76 12.74 2.46
N THR A 289 11.94 11.70 2.46
CA THR A 289 10.56 11.75 1.94
C THR A 289 9.69 12.75 2.72
N ILE A 290 9.80 12.76 4.04
CA ILE A 290 9.09 13.71 4.90
C ILE A 290 9.56 15.15 4.61
N LEU A 291 10.87 15.34 4.44
CA LEU A 291 11.45 16.64 4.13
C LEU A 291 10.92 17.16 2.79
N VAL A 292 10.93 16.33 1.74
CA VAL A 292 10.34 16.67 0.43
C VAL A 292 8.86 17.05 0.60
N GLY A 293 8.09 16.25 1.33
CA GLY A 293 6.69 16.56 1.62
C GLY A 293 6.52 17.94 2.27
N LYS A 294 7.33 18.27 3.29
CA LYS A 294 7.30 19.58 3.97
C LYS A 294 7.70 20.73 3.04
N ILE A 295 8.73 20.56 2.21
CA ILE A 295 9.15 21.56 1.23
C ILE A 295 8.02 21.84 0.25
N LEU A 296 7.41 20.80 -0.32
CA LEU A 296 6.29 20.93 -1.26
C LEU A 296 5.06 21.57 -0.61
N ASP A 297 4.81 21.30 0.68
CA ASP A 297 3.74 21.97 1.43
C ASP A 297 4.01 23.45 1.63
N THR A 298 5.25 23.82 1.93
CA THR A 298 5.67 25.22 2.08
C THR A 298 5.54 25.97 0.76
N LEU A 299 5.89 25.33 -0.36
CA LEU A 299 5.74 25.83 -1.71
C LEU A 299 4.28 25.80 -2.22
N ARG A 300 3.34 25.24 -1.43
CA ARG A 300 1.93 25.03 -1.80
C ARG A 300 1.72 24.12 -3.02
N ILE A 301 2.72 23.30 -3.39
CA ILE A 301 2.69 22.41 -4.55
C ILE A 301 2.07 21.04 -4.20
N SER A 302 2.14 20.59 -2.94
CA SER A 302 1.57 19.29 -2.51
C SER A 302 0.10 19.13 -2.88
N HIS A 303 -0.67 20.22 -2.79
CA HIS A 303 -2.07 20.21 -3.17
C HIS A 303 -2.29 19.90 -4.66
N LEU A 304 -1.36 20.32 -5.52
CA LEU A 304 -1.41 20.05 -6.96
C LEU A 304 -0.96 18.63 -7.33
N LEU A 305 -0.03 18.07 -6.58
CA LEU A 305 0.57 16.76 -6.88
C LEU A 305 -0.20 15.58 -6.24
N ILE A 306 -0.66 15.74 -5.00
CA ILE A 306 -1.27 14.65 -4.20
C ILE A 306 -2.59 15.04 -3.54
N GLY A 307 -3.11 16.25 -3.81
CA GLY A 307 -4.42 16.72 -3.36
C GLY A 307 -4.55 17.05 -1.88
N ARG A 308 -3.46 16.94 -1.11
CA ARG A 308 -3.48 17.21 0.33
C ARG A 308 -2.12 17.68 0.83
N ARG A 309 -2.11 18.31 1.99
CA ARG A 309 -0.90 18.60 2.76
C ARG A 309 -0.58 17.47 3.73
N MET A 310 0.63 17.49 4.25
CA MET A 310 1.06 16.63 5.35
C MET A 310 0.25 16.92 6.62
N GLN A 311 -0.03 15.89 7.39
CA GLN A 311 -0.87 15.96 8.61
C GLN A 311 -0.06 15.67 9.86
#